data_cdc8a4d5133db6733a813ba28b517f5e
#
_entry.id   cdc8a4d5133db6733a813ba28b517f5e
#
_cell.length_a   1.000
_cell.length_b   1.000
_cell.length_c   1.000
_cell.angle_alpha   90.00
_cell.angle_beta   90.00
_cell.angle_gamma   90.00
#
_symmetry.space_group_name_H-M   'P 1'
#
loop_
_entity.id
_entity.type
_entity.pdbx_description
1 polymer ?
#
loop_
_entity_poly.entity_id
_entity_poly.type
_entity_poly.pdbx_seq_one_letter_code
_entity_poly.pdbx_strand_id
1 'polypeptide(L)'
;FEKLRDDANPMPFDVVIEQIDRAYGKSWHEVFASIDPVPLGAASIAQVHKATLLDGTTVAVKVRRPGVAESMAEDIMLMKHLLALGEFASNSHRSILLSLEGFVEEIERTTASEVNFTSELHNLMRFHDELADEQGVTSPVAYPQYSCESVLVMEFVQGTEISHTEELCQQGVDMNALARRVCQSYVT
;
A
#
# COMPACT_ATOMS: atom_id res chain seq x y z
N PHE A 1 -5.14 13.92 11.90
CA PHE A 1 -4.87 12.60 11.31
C PHE A 1 -4.44 12.70 9.83
N GLU A 2 -4.89 13.70 9.04
CA GLU A 2 -4.42 13.95 7.66
C GLU A 2 -2.89 14.11 7.59
N LYS A 3 -2.30 14.93 8.48
CA LYS A 3 -0.83 15.16 8.54
C LYS A 3 0.01 13.90 8.81
N LEU A 4 -0.55 12.82 9.34
CA LEU A 4 0.18 11.58 9.60
C LEU A 4 0.22 10.64 8.39
N ARG A 5 -0.59 10.90 7.36
CA ARG A 5 -0.73 10.04 6.18
C ARG A 5 0.19 10.44 5.03
N ASP A 6 0.61 11.72 4.96
CA ASP A 6 1.32 12.31 3.81
C ASP A 6 2.70 12.89 4.14
N ASP A 7 3.26 12.64 5.35
CA ASP A 7 4.46 13.34 5.85
C ASP A 7 5.80 12.56 5.66
N ALA A 8 5.83 11.50 4.85
CA ALA A 8 7.09 10.91 4.46
C ALA A 8 7.72 11.75 3.34
N ASN A 9 8.94 12.25 3.55
CA ASN A 9 9.67 12.93 2.48
C ASN A 9 9.69 12.08 1.21
N PRO A 10 9.26 12.63 0.06
CA PRO A 10 9.26 11.89 -1.19
C PRO A 10 10.65 11.33 -1.52
N MET A 11 10.69 10.12 -2.07
CA MET A 11 11.93 9.60 -2.68
C MET A 11 12.31 10.47 -3.87
N PRO A 12 13.60 10.72 -4.11
CA PRO A 12 14.08 11.28 -5.37
C PRO A 12 13.62 10.41 -6.55
N PHE A 13 13.27 11.05 -7.66
CA PHE A 13 12.71 10.33 -8.80
C PHE A 13 13.66 9.29 -9.43
N ASP A 14 14.95 9.57 -9.43
CA ASP A 14 15.99 8.64 -9.85
C ASP A 14 16.00 7.34 -9.01
N VAL A 15 15.78 7.46 -7.69
CA VAL A 15 15.63 6.31 -6.80
C VAL A 15 14.38 5.51 -7.13
N VAL A 16 13.27 6.17 -7.45
CA VAL A 16 12.02 5.50 -7.89
C VAL A 16 12.27 4.67 -9.15
N ILE A 17 12.93 5.26 -10.15
CA ILE A 17 13.27 4.59 -11.39
C ILE A 17 14.21 3.39 -11.14
N GLU A 18 15.23 3.57 -10.29
CA GLU A 18 16.12 2.45 -9.92
C GLU A 18 15.37 1.30 -9.26
N GLN A 19 14.39 1.57 -8.39
CA GLN A 19 13.57 0.53 -7.77
C GLN A 19 12.71 -0.21 -8.80
N ILE A 20 12.12 0.50 -9.77
CA ILE A 20 11.32 -0.11 -10.84
C ILE A 20 12.22 -0.98 -11.73
N ASP A 21 13.35 -0.48 -12.19
CA ASP A 21 14.30 -1.22 -13.03
C ASP A 21 14.81 -2.48 -12.33
N ARG A 22 15.13 -2.37 -11.02
CA ARG A 22 15.55 -3.50 -10.20
C ARG A 22 14.42 -4.54 -10.06
N ALA A 23 13.19 -4.09 -9.81
CA ALA A 23 12.03 -4.96 -9.64
C ALA A 23 11.71 -5.76 -10.93
N TYR A 24 11.86 -5.14 -12.07
CA TYR A 24 11.58 -5.78 -13.37
C TYR A 24 12.78 -6.52 -13.97
N GLY A 25 14.00 -6.27 -13.50
CA GLY A 25 15.23 -6.79 -14.10
C GLY A 25 15.48 -6.27 -15.54
N LYS A 26 14.82 -5.17 -15.89
CA LYS A 26 14.90 -4.50 -17.21
C LYS A 26 14.54 -3.03 -17.07
N SER A 27 14.80 -2.23 -18.12
CA SER A 27 14.46 -0.81 -18.11
C SER A 27 12.94 -0.58 -18.01
N TRP A 28 12.54 0.38 -17.19
CA TRP A 28 11.15 0.81 -17.05
C TRP A 28 10.52 1.27 -18.39
N HIS A 29 11.33 1.77 -19.31
CA HIS A 29 10.89 2.14 -20.66
C HIS A 29 10.34 0.97 -21.49
N GLU A 30 10.59 -0.27 -21.07
CA GLU A 30 9.98 -1.45 -21.72
C GLU A 30 8.55 -1.72 -21.26
N VAL A 31 8.08 -0.99 -20.25
CA VAL A 31 6.73 -1.13 -19.67
C VAL A 31 5.96 0.18 -19.78
N PHE A 32 6.61 1.30 -19.48
CA PHE A 32 5.96 2.60 -19.43
C PHE A 32 6.48 3.53 -20.52
N ALA A 33 5.57 4.26 -21.14
CA ALA A 33 5.90 5.37 -22.05
C ALA A 33 6.36 6.60 -21.26
N SER A 34 5.78 6.83 -20.07
CA SER A 34 6.17 7.91 -19.16
C SER A 34 5.77 7.59 -17.71
N ILE A 35 6.52 8.17 -16.76
CA ILE A 35 6.20 8.21 -15.34
C ILE A 35 6.32 9.66 -14.89
N ASP A 36 5.30 10.18 -14.20
CA ASP A 36 5.32 11.54 -13.66
C ASP A 36 6.35 11.60 -12.51
N PRO A 37 7.33 12.52 -12.54
CA PRO A 37 8.31 12.66 -11.48
C PRO A 37 7.70 13.17 -10.16
N VAL A 38 6.54 13.83 -10.21
CA VAL A 38 5.83 14.29 -9.02
C VAL A 38 4.94 13.15 -8.51
N PRO A 39 5.13 12.69 -7.25
CA PRO A 39 4.31 11.62 -6.73
C PRO A 39 2.87 12.08 -6.48
N LEU A 40 1.93 11.16 -6.64
CA LEU A 40 0.54 11.32 -6.20
C LEU A 40 0.40 11.28 -4.67
N GLY A 41 1.30 10.54 -4.02
CA GLY A 41 1.37 10.40 -2.57
C GLY A 41 2.63 9.67 -2.13
N ALA A 42 3.09 9.95 -0.92
CA ALA A 42 4.27 9.33 -0.33
C ALA A 42 3.96 8.86 1.09
N ALA A 43 4.20 7.58 1.38
CA ALA A 43 4.01 6.97 2.68
C ALA A 43 5.35 6.43 3.22
N SER A 44 5.34 5.88 4.44
CA SER A 44 6.53 5.34 5.10
C SER A 44 7.19 4.21 4.32
N ILE A 45 6.41 3.33 3.69
CA ILE A 45 6.90 2.15 2.99
C ILE A 45 6.93 2.28 1.47
N ALA A 46 6.20 3.23 0.89
CA ALA A 46 6.01 3.33 -0.55
C ALA A 46 5.70 4.75 -1.03
N GLN A 47 5.79 4.93 -2.34
CA GLN A 47 5.41 6.15 -3.04
C GLN A 47 4.61 5.78 -4.29
N VAL A 48 3.61 6.58 -4.63
CA VAL A 48 2.73 6.33 -5.78
C VAL A 48 2.95 7.40 -6.84
N HIS A 49 3.12 6.98 -8.07
CA HIS A 49 3.27 7.86 -9.24
C HIS A 49 2.19 7.60 -10.28
N LYS A 50 1.81 8.65 -10.99
CA LYS A 50 1.04 8.52 -12.22
C LYS A 50 1.98 8.10 -13.34
N ALA A 51 1.54 7.13 -14.16
CA ALA A 51 2.31 6.66 -15.31
C ALA A 51 1.40 6.39 -16.52
N THR A 52 2.03 6.25 -17.68
CA THR A 52 1.36 5.83 -18.91
C THR A 52 2.05 4.58 -19.43
N LEU A 53 1.31 3.51 -19.65
CA LEU A 53 1.81 2.29 -20.28
C LEU A 53 2.12 2.53 -21.76
N LEU A 54 2.85 1.59 -22.39
CA LEU A 54 3.21 1.69 -23.81
C LEU A 54 1.99 1.69 -24.74
N ASP A 55 0.86 1.14 -24.32
CA ASP A 55 -0.41 1.14 -25.05
C ASP A 55 -1.23 2.45 -24.88
N GLY A 56 -0.73 3.40 -24.08
CA GLY A 56 -1.39 4.66 -23.76
C GLY A 56 -2.30 4.63 -22.54
N THR A 57 -2.46 3.50 -21.87
CA THR A 57 -3.28 3.38 -20.66
C THR A 57 -2.65 4.16 -19.51
N THR A 58 -3.44 5.00 -18.83
CA THR A 58 -3.00 5.73 -17.63
C THR A 58 -3.17 4.86 -16.39
N VAL A 59 -2.11 4.74 -15.59
CA VAL A 59 -2.04 3.89 -14.40
C VAL A 59 -1.45 4.64 -13.20
N ALA A 60 -1.71 4.13 -12.00
CA ALA A 60 -1.00 4.46 -10.78
C ALA A 60 0.03 3.35 -10.49
N VAL A 61 1.26 3.76 -10.23
CA VAL A 61 2.38 2.86 -9.93
C VAL A 61 2.85 3.11 -8.52
N LYS A 62 2.62 2.13 -7.64
CA LYS A 62 3.10 2.14 -6.25
C LYS A 62 4.44 1.44 -6.19
N VAL A 63 5.45 2.13 -5.67
CA VAL A 63 6.85 1.67 -5.64
C VAL A 63 7.33 1.64 -4.20
N ARG A 64 7.82 0.47 -3.76
CA ARG A 64 8.34 0.29 -2.41
C ARG A 64 9.65 1.06 -2.23
N ARG A 65 9.81 1.66 -1.05
CA ARG A 65 11.07 2.32 -0.68
C ARG A 65 12.21 1.30 -0.56
N PRO A 66 13.44 1.66 -0.99
CA PRO A 66 14.59 0.77 -0.82
C PRO A 66 14.88 0.53 0.65
N GLY A 67 15.31 -0.70 0.99
CA GLY A 67 15.75 -1.07 2.33
C GLY A 67 14.64 -1.25 3.38
N VAL A 68 13.37 -0.95 3.07
CA VAL A 68 12.28 -1.05 4.05
C VAL A 68 12.05 -2.49 4.49
N ALA A 69 12.01 -3.43 3.56
CA ALA A 69 11.78 -4.84 3.88
C ALA A 69 12.90 -5.41 4.74
N GLU A 70 14.14 -5.08 4.41
CA GLU A 70 15.34 -5.50 5.13
C GLU A 70 15.39 -4.90 6.54
N SER A 71 15.15 -3.58 6.67
CA SER A 71 15.13 -2.90 7.97
C SER A 71 14.03 -3.45 8.88
N MET A 72 12.83 -3.68 8.36
CA MET A 72 11.74 -4.26 9.15
C MET A 72 12.03 -5.69 9.61
N ALA A 73 12.67 -6.50 8.74
CA ALA A 73 13.09 -7.85 9.12
C ALA A 73 14.17 -7.85 10.21
N GLU A 74 15.13 -6.91 10.14
CA GLU A 74 16.16 -6.73 11.16
C GLU A 74 15.54 -6.30 12.51
N ASP A 75 14.61 -5.37 12.51
CA ASP A 75 13.91 -4.90 13.73
C ASP A 75 13.11 -6.03 14.38
N ILE A 76 12.41 -6.85 13.59
CA ILE A 76 11.67 -8.02 14.09
C ILE A 76 12.63 -9.05 14.69
N MET A 77 13.73 -9.31 14.00
CA MET A 77 14.76 -10.24 14.51
C MET A 77 15.34 -9.74 15.83
N LEU A 78 15.59 -8.44 15.97
CA LEU A 78 16.05 -7.85 17.24
C LEU A 78 15.01 -8.02 18.36
N MET A 79 13.72 -7.78 18.06
CA MET A 79 12.64 -8.01 19.04
C MET A 79 12.60 -9.46 19.50
N LYS A 80 12.70 -10.44 18.60
CA LYS A 80 12.76 -11.87 18.91
C LYS A 80 13.97 -12.23 19.80
N HIS A 81 15.14 -11.68 19.51
CA HIS A 81 16.32 -11.88 20.35
C HIS A 81 16.16 -11.31 21.77
N LEU A 82 15.57 -10.12 21.90
CA LEU A 82 15.29 -9.52 23.20
C LEU A 82 14.31 -10.36 24.02
N LEU A 83 13.28 -10.92 23.41
CA LEU A 83 12.33 -11.84 24.06
C LEU A 83 13.04 -13.10 24.54
N ALA A 84 13.86 -13.74 23.70
CA ALA A 84 14.61 -14.93 24.07
C ALA A 84 15.56 -14.69 25.24
N LEU A 85 16.21 -13.54 25.32
CA LEU A 85 17.03 -13.15 26.49
C LEU A 85 16.18 -12.97 27.75
N GLY A 86 14.97 -12.42 27.63
CA GLY A 86 14.02 -12.27 28.74
C GLY A 86 13.58 -13.61 29.35
N GLU A 87 13.41 -14.65 28.52
CA GLU A 87 13.08 -16.00 28.98
C GLU A 87 14.15 -16.61 29.92
N PHE A 88 15.42 -16.38 29.58
CA PHE A 88 16.53 -16.84 30.45
C PHE A 88 16.61 -16.10 31.79
N ALA A 89 16.09 -14.87 31.86
CA ALA A 89 16.26 -14.01 33.03
C ALA A 89 15.16 -14.16 34.09
N SER A 90 13.99 -14.72 33.79
CA SER A 90 12.85 -14.70 34.71
C SER A 90 11.85 -15.83 34.55
N ASN A 91 11.85 -16.77 35.50
CA ASN A 91 10.80 -17.79 35.63
C ASN A 91 9.43 -17.24 36.12
N SER A 92 9.39 -16.01 36.62
CA SER A 92 8.20 -15.46 37.29
C SER A 92 7.23 -14.74 36.33
N HIS A 93 7.63 -14.44 35.11
CA HIS A 93 6.84 -13.63 34.14
C HIS A 93 6.52 -14.36 32.84
N ARG A 94 6.49 -15.69 32.86
CA ARG A 94 6.29 -16.53 31.67
C ARG A 94 5.01 -16.21 30.87
N SER A 95 3.92 -15.84 31.57
CA SER A 95 2.66 -15.48 30.90
C SER A 95 2.77 -14.17 30.09
N ILE A 96 3.56 -13.22 30.59
CA ILE A 96 3.80 -11.94 29.89
C ILE A 96 4.68 -12.18 28.66
N LEU A 97 5.72 -12.99 28.80
CA LEU A 97 6.63 -13.33 27.70
C LEU A 97 5.89 -14.04 26.56
N LEU A 98 5.02 -15.02 26.86
CA LEU A 98 4.19 -15.70 25.84
C LEU A 98 3.24 -14.73 25.11
N SER A 99 2.70 -13.74 25.83
CA SER A 99 1.86 -12.71 25.20
C SER A 99 2.67 -11.78 24.28
N LEU A 100 3.91 -11.46 24.65
CA LEU A 100 4.81 -10.65 23.84
C LEU A 100 5.32 -11.41 22.61
N GLU A 101 5.58 -12.71 22.73
CA GLU A 101 5.91 -13.56 21.57
C GLU A 101 4.80 -13.54 20.54
N GLY A 102 3.55 -13.82 20.95
CA GLY A 102 2.39 -13.76 20.03
C GLY A 102 2.21 -12.38 19.40
N PHE A 103 2.51 -11.31 20.14
CA PHE A 103 2.48 -9.95 19.61
C PHE A 103 3.57 -9.70 18.54
N VAL A 104 4.81 -10.17 18.79
CA VAL A 104 5.89 -10.04 17.79
C VAL A 104 5.63 -10.88 16.54
N GLU A 105 5.06 -12.09 16.70
CA GLU A 105 4.64 -12.91 15.56
C GLU A 105 3.55 -12.21 14.72
N GLU A 106 2.59 -11.54 15.37
CA GLU A 106 1.57 -10.77 14.68
C GLU A 106 2.17 -9.55 13.94
N ILE A 107 3.11 -8.83 14.57
CA ILE A 107 3.85 -7.73 13.92
C ILE A 107 4.59 -8.27 12.69
N GLU A 108 5.31 -9.39 12.83
CA GLU A 108 6.04 -10.01 11.71
C GLU A 108 5.11 -10.33 10.54
N ARG A 109 3.98 -10.99 10.82
CA ARG A 109 3.00 -11.36 9.80
C ARG A 109 2.41 -10.14 9.10
N THR A 110 2.01 -9.13 9.87
CA THR A 110 1.42 -7.89 9.33
C THR A 110 2.45 -7.13 8.50
N THR A 111 3.66 -6.97 9.04
CA THR A 111 4.74 -6.27 8.35
C THR A 111 5.13 -6.98 7.04
N ALA A 112 5.23 -8.31 7.05
CA ALA A 112 5.54 -9.07 5.84
C ALA A 112 4.47 -8.88 4.75
N SER A 113 3.19 -8.75 5.13
CA SER A 113 2.12 -8.46 4.18
C SER A 113 2.14 -7.01 3.65
N GLU A 114 2.53 -6.05 4.47
CA GLU A 114 2.63 -4.63 4.10
C GLU A 114 3.77 -4.33 3.13
N VAL A 115 4.90 -5.03 3.28
CA VAL A 115 6.08 -4.81 2.41
C VAL A 115 6.03 -5.63 1.12
N ASN A 116 5.14 -6.60 1.00
CA ASN A 116 4.96 -7.42 -0.19
C ASN A 116 3.65 -7.08 -0.90
N PHE A 117 3.73 -6.32 -1.99
CA PHE A 117 2.55 -5.88 -2.74
C PHE A 117 1.81 -7.00 -3.47
N THR A 118 2.32 -8.23 -3.49
CA THR A 118 1.58 -9.38 -4.05
C THR A 118 0.28 -9.63 -3.28
N SER A 119 0.30 -9.45 -1.96
CA SER A 119 -0.91 -9.56 -1.13
C SER A 119 -1.92 -8.46 -1.44
N GLU A 120 -1.45 -7.22 -1.60
CA GLU A 120 -2.30 -6.08 -1.98
C GLU A 120 -2.88 -6.27 -3.40
N LEU A 121 -2.07 -6.76 -4.33
CA LEU A 121 -2.51 -7.11 -5.68
C LEU A 121 -3.66 -8.14 -5.67
N HIS A 122 -3.51 -9.24 -4.93
CA HIS A 122 -4.55 -10.26 -4.83
C HIS A 122 -5.82 -9.72 -4.16
N ASN A 123 -5.68 -8.91 -3.11
CA ASN A 123 -6.82 -8.27 -2.47
C ASN A 123 -7.55 -7.32 -3.43
N LEU A 124 -6.81 -6.52 -4.19
CA LEU A 124 -7.38 -5.58 -5.15
C LEU A 124 -8.16 -6.31 -6.25
N MET A 125 -7.61 -7.40 -6.79
CA MET A 125 -8.30 -8.27 -7.77
C MET A 125 -9.57 -8.87 -7.19
N ARG A 126 -9.49 -9.43 -5.97
CA ARG A 126 -10.65 -10.01 -5.29
C ARG A 126 -11.75 -8.97 -5.03
N PHE A 127 -11.40 -7.79 -4.54
CA PHE A 127 -12.37 -6.70 -4.34
C PHE A 127 -13.00 -6.24 -5.64
N HIS A 128 -12.23 -6.19 -6.72
CA HIS A 128 -12.77 -5.84 -8.03
C HIS A 128 -13.83 -6.84 -8.49
N ASP A 129 -13.57 -8.14 -8.32
CA ASP A 129 -14.50 -9.22 -8.68
C ASP A 129 -15.74 -9.21 -7.77
N GLU A 130 -15.57 -9.05 -6.45
CA GLU A 130 -16.66 -9.00 -5.47
C GLU A 130 -17.59 -7.79 -5.68
N LEU A 131 -17.04 -6.65 -6.11
CA LEU A 131 -17.80 -5.42 -6.35
C LEU A 131 -18.36 -5.31 -7.77
N ALA A 132 -18.12 -6.29 -8.65
CA ALA A 132 -18.58 -6.23 -10.05
C ALA A 132 -20.09 -6.06 -10.21
N ASP A 133 -20.88 -6.65 -9.30
CA ASP A 133 -22.34 -6.58 -9.27
C ASP A 133 -22.88 -5.41 -8.42
N GLU A 134 -22.02 -4.69 -7.68
CA GLU A 134 -22.43 -3.61 -6.78
C GLU A 134 -22.57 -2.28 -7.53
N GLN A 135 -23.79 -1.72 -7.51
CA GLN A 135 -24.04 -0.43 -8.18
C GLN A 135 -23.42 0.74 -7.42
N GLY A 136 -22.51 1.46 -8.09
CA GLY A 136 -21.95 2.72 -7.62
C GLY A 136 -20.84 2.59 -6.58
N VAL A 137 -20.25 1.40 -6.46
CA VAL A 137 -19.00 1.12 -5.76
C VAL A 137 -18.10 0.36 -6.72
N THR A 138 -16.84 0.69 -6.79
CA THR A 138 -15.86 -0.01 -7.61
C THR A 138 -14.49 0.01 -6.94
N SER A 139 -13.64 -0.90 -7.34
CA SER A 139 -12.22 -0.96 -6.98
C SER A 139 -11.38 -0.71 -8.23
N PRO A 140 -10.21 -0.08 -8.13
CA PRO A 140 -9.31 0.06 -9.26
C PRO A 140 -8.96 -1.30 -9.88
N VAL A 141 -8.89 -1.36 -11.21
CA VAL A 141 -8.40 -2.55 -11.91
C VAL A 141 -6.92 -2.73 -11.62
N ALA A 142 -6.53 -3.93 -11.19
CA ALA A 142 -5.12 -4.29 -11.01
C ALA A 142 -4.50 -4.81 -12.31
N TYR A 143 -3.20 -4.58 -12.51
CA TYR A 143 -2.44 -5.07 -13.66
C TYR A 143 -1.37 -6.09 -13.21
N PRO A 144 -1.73 -7.39 -13.03
CA PRO A 144 -0.83 -8.41 -12.50
C PRO A 144 0.43 -8.59 -13.35
N GLN A 145 0.31 -8.42 -14.69
CA GLN A 145 1.42 -8.57 -15.63
C GLN A 145 2.53 -7.51 -15.45
N TYR A 146 2.22 -6.41 -14.76
CA TYR A 146 3.15 -5.31 -14.47
C TYR A 146 3.43 -5.16 -12.98
N SER A 147 2.86 -6.03 -12.13
CA SER A 147 3.01 -5.97 -10.68
C SER A 147 3.93 -7.08 -10.16
N CYS A 148 4.63 -6.80 -9.06
CA CYS A 148 5.51 -7.75 -8.36
C CYS A 148 5.58 -7.39 -6.86
N GLU A 149 6.46 -8.02 -6.09
CA GLU A 149 6.59 -7.80 -4.63
C GLU A 149 6.87 -6.35 -4.22
N SER A 150 7.52 -5.56 -5.08
CA SER A 150 7.96 -4.18 -4.76
C SER A 150 7.37 -3.11 -5.66
N VAL A 151 6.59 -3.50 -6.67
CA VAL A 151 5.89 -2.59 -7.58
C VAL A 151 4.46 -3.09 -7.78
N LEU A 152 3.47 -2.23 -7.52
CA LEU A 152 2.06 -2.51 -7.81
C LEU A 152 1.55 -1.52 -8.84
N VAL A 153 1.00 -2.04 -9.93
CA VAL A 153 0.40 -1.25 -11.01
C VAL A 153 -1.11 -1.46 -11.00
N MET A 154 -1.85 -0.36 -10.92
CA MET A 154 -3.30 -0.36 -10.87
C MET A 154 -3.87 0.80 -11.69
N GLU A 155 -5.15 0.76 -11.96
CA GLU A 155 -5.89 1.82 -12.63
C GLU A 155 -5.69 3.16 -11.92
N PHE A 156 -5.42 4.21 -12.70
CA PHE A 156 -5.46 5.58 -12.18
C PHE A 156 -6.89 6.07 -12.12
N VAL A 157 -7.48 6.05 -10.93
CA VAL A 157 -8.83 6.58 -10.69
C VAL A 157 -8.74 8.07 -10.43
N GLN A 158 -9.44 8.84 -11.26
CA GLN A 158 -9.56 10.28 -11.06
C GLN A 158 -10.85 10.57 -10.29
N GLY A 159 -10.75 11.30 -9.18
CA GLY A 159 -11.90 11.64 -8.35
C GLY A 159 -11.54 12.63 -7.26
N THR A 160 -12.55 13.07 -6.53
CA THR A 160 -12.40 13.94 -5.36
C THR A 160 -12.47 13.09 -4.09
N GLU A 161 -11.51 13.26 -3.19
CA GLU A 161 -11.51 12.55 -1.91
C GLU A 161 -12.76 12.88 -1.09
N ILE A 162 -13.29 11.88 -0.38
CA ILE A 162 -14.48 12.04 0.46
C ILE A 162 -14.28 13.06 1.60
N SER A 163 -13.03 13.31 1.99
CA SER A 163 -12.64 14.34 2.97
C SER A 163 -12.84 15.76 2.45
N HIS A 164 -12.82 15.98 1.13
CA HIS A 164 -13.01 17.27 0.49
C HIS A 164 -14.51 17.61 0.33
N THR A 165 -15.22 17.67 1.46
CA THR A 165 -16.69 17.83 1.50
C THR A 165 -17.19 19.09 0.80
N GLU A 166 -16.45 20.19 0.88
CA GLU A 166 -16.83 21.45 0.23
C GLU A 166 -16.80 21.33 -1.30
N GLU A 167 -15.75 20.69 -1.84
CA GLU A 167 -15.61 20.44 -3.26
C GLU A 167 -16.69 19.50 -3.78
N LEU A 168 -16.97 18.41 -3.05
CA LEU A 168 -18.03 17.47 -3.37
C LEU A 168 -19.41 18.15 -3.40
N CYS A 169 -19.70 19.03 -2.43
CA CYS A 169 -20.92 19.82 -2.41
C CYS A 169 -21.02 20.77 -3.61
N GLN A 170 -19.91 21.41 -4.03
CA GLN A 170 -19.88 22.26 -5.23
C GLN A 170 -20.11 21.46 -6.53
N GLN A 171 -19.69 20.21 -6.56
CA GLN A 171 -19.95 19.28 -7.66
C GLN A 171 -21.39 18.73 -7.65
N GLY A 172 -22.21 19.11 -6.66
CA GLY A 172 -23.61 18.69 -6.55
C GLY A 172 -23.82 17.31 -5.93
N VAL A 173 -22.82 16.78 -5.24
CA VAL A 173 -22.93 15.47 -4.55
C VAL A 173 -23.82 15.57 -3.32
N ASP A 174 -24.84 14.71 -3.23
CA ASP A 174 -25.64 14.56 -2.01
C ASP A 174 -24.83 13.79 -0.95
N MET A 175 -24.28 14.53 0.03
CA MET A 175 -23.44 13.98 1.09
C MET A 175 -24.18 12.94 1.97
N ASN A 176 -25.52 13.07 2.13
CA ASN A 176 -26.30 12.08 2.88
C ASN A 176 -26.49 10.78 2.09
N ALA A 177 -26.66 10.87 0.78
CA ALA A 177 -26.72 9.70 -0.09
C ALA A 177 -25.34 9.00 -0.15
N LEU A 178 -24.27 9.79 -0.26
CA LEU A 178 -22.88 9.28 -0.25
C LEU A 178 -22.56 8.58 1.07
N ALA A 179 -22.85 9.18 2.22
CA ALA A 179 -22.61 8.58 3.53
C ALA A 179 -23.36 7.25 3.71
N ARG A 180 -24.65 7.20 3.29
CA ARG A 180 -25.44 5.96 3.31
C ARG A 180 -24.79 4.88 2.47
N ARG A 181 -24.31 5.19 1.26
CA ARG A 181 -23.66 4.24 0.35
C ARG A 181 -22.36 3.71 0.95
N VAL A 182 -21.52 4.58 1.49
CA VAL A 182 -20.28 4.17 2.19
C VAL A 182 -20.61 3.22 3.35
N CYS A 183 -21.59 3.55 4.20
CA CYS A 183 -21.99 2.67 5.30
C CYS A 183 -22.51 1.32 4.79
N GLN A 184 -23.27 1.29 3.70
CA GLN A 184 -23.77 0.04 3.11
C GLN A 184 -22.64 -0.84 2.58
N SER A 185 -21.65 -0.27 1.89
CA SER A 185 -20.51 -1.04 1.35
C SER A 185 -19.60 -1.66 2.41
N TYR A 186 -19.66 -1.19 3.67
CA TYR A 186 -18.89 -1.79 4.78
C TYR A 186 -19.65 -2.91 5.52
N VAL A 187 -20.95 -3.06 5.29
CA VAL A 187 -21.80 -4.01 6.02
C VAL A 187 -22.12 -5.26 5.18
N THR A 188 -21.84 -5.20 3.88
CA THR A 188 -22.02 -6.33 2.96
C THR A 188 -20.75 -7.15 2.89
#